data_a3185c09a50603e2e696c5097f246954
#
_entry.id   a3185c09a50603e2e696c5097f246954
#
_cell.length_a   1.000
_cell.length_b   1.000
_cell.length_c   1.000
_cell.angle_alpha   90.00
_cell.angle_beta   90.00
_cell.angle_gamma   90.00
#
_symmetry.space_group_name_H-M   'P 1'
#
loop_
_entity.id
_entity.type
_entity.pdbx_description
1 polymer ?
#
loop_
_entity_poly.entity_id
_entity_poly.type
_entity_poly.pdbx_seq_one_letter_code
_entity_poly.pdbx_strand_id
1 'polypeptide(L)'
;MLNQAVIFCGGFGTRLLPLTKKIPKPMVMVDGKPFLYHLISQSKQNGIKNFLILCGYKHEVIKKYFGNGSKFGVKIKYHYNDAKIETLKRLLDARHLIKKSFLLLYGDNYSSLNLHDLSNHKYFKKKSFI
;
A
#
# COMPACT_ATOMS: atom_id res chain seq x y z
N MET A 1 -1.69 14.37 -12.35
CA MET A 1 -0.73 13.99 -11.29
C MET A 1 -1.25 12.79 -10.50
N LEU A 2 -0.36 11.95 -10.02
CA LEU A 2 -0.76 10.79 -9.23
C LEU A 2 -1.40 11.23 -7.91
N ASN A 3 -2.55 10.64 -7.59
CA ASN A 3 -3.25 10.90 -6.34
C ASN A 3 -3.72 9.60 -5.66
N GLN A 4 -3.37 8.46 -6.21
CA GLN A 4 -3.71 7.17 -5.63
C GLN A 4 -2.47 6.30 -5.50
N ALA A 5 -2.33 5.62 -4.37
CA ALA A 5 -1.40 4.52 -4.18
C ALA A 5 -2.18 3.23 -3.94
N VAL A 6 -1.73 2.16 -4.59
CA VAL A 6 -2.24 0.81 -4.38
C VAL A 6 -1.12 0.03 -3.68
N ILE A 7 -1.42 -0.53 -2.52
CA ILE A 7 -0.40 -1.17 -1.68
C ILE A 7 -0.74 -2.65 -1.48
N PHE A 8 0.17 -3.53 -1.85
CA PHE A 8 0.04 -4.97 -1.61
C PHE A 8 0.40 -5.29 -0.16
N CYS A 9 -0.59 -5.78 0.59
CA CYS A 9 -0.43 -6.13 2.01
C CYS A 9 -0.96 -7.54 2.34
N GLY A 10 -1.04 -8.42 1.35
CA GLY A 10 -1.79 -9.66 1.48
C GLY A 10 -1.00 -10.95 1.77
N GLY A 11 0.33 -10.92 1.74
CA GLY A 11 1.16 -12.10 1.93
C GLY A 11 1.22 -12.59 3.38
N PHE A 12 1.65 -13.84 3.59
CA PHE A 12 1.76 -14.45 4.93
C PHE A 12 2.90 -13.89 5.79
N GLY A 13 3.96 -13.35 5.17
CA GLY A 13 5.09 -12.80 5.91
C GLY A 13 5.91 -13.84 6.67
N THR A 14 6.00 -15.07 6.17
CA THR A 14 6.63 -16.19 6.87
C THR A 14 8.10 -15.96 7.21
N ARG A 15 8.80 -15.13 6.44
CA ARG A 15 10.21 -14.81 6.69
C ARG A 15 10.45 -14.05 8.00
N LEU A 16 9.41 -13.41 8.55
CA LEU A 16 9.49 -12.64 9.78
C LEU A 16 8.92 -13.36 10.99
N LEU A 17 8.63 -14.66 10.88
CA LEU A 17 8.18 -15.43 12.04
C LEU A 17 9.22 -15.35 13.16
N PRO A 18 8.80 -15.21 14.44
CA PRO A 18 7.42 -15.27 14.94
C PRO A 18 6.66 -13.93 14.94
N LEU A 19 7.26 -12.82 14.48
CA LEU A 19 6.62 -11.50 14.48
C LEU A 19 5.29 -11.47 13.73
N THR A 20 5.21 -12.20 12.61
CA THR A 20 4.03 -12.22 11.76
C THR A 20 3.00 -13.28 12.15
N LYS A 21 3.17 -13.94 13.28
CA LYS A 21 2.20 -14.92 13.78
C LYS A 21 0.86 -14.28 14.15
N LYS A 22 0.91 -13.07 14.71
CA LYS A 22 -0.29 -12.34 15.17
C LYS A 22 -0.63 -11.12 14.33
N ILE A 23 0.32 -10.61 13.55
CA ILE A 23 0.15 -9.41 12.74
C ILE A 23 0.68 -9.66 11.32
N PRO A 24 0.11 -9.01 10.31
CA PRO A 24 0.67 -9.09 8.96
C PRO A 24 1.97 -8.31 8.88
N LYS A 25 2.85 -8.68 7.94
CA LYS A 25 4.17 -8.07 7.78
C LYS A 25 4.15 -6.53 7.71
N PRO A 26 3.20 -5.89 6.99
CA PRO A 26 3.17 -4.43 6.94
C PRO A 26 2.89 -3.75 8.29
N MET A 27 2.42 -4.50 9.27
CA MET A 27 2.11 -3.97 10.60
C MET A 27 3.22 -4.19 11.61
N VAL A 28 4.36 -4.76 11.21
CA VAL A 28 5.52 -4.88 12.08
C VAL A 28 6.01 -3.47 12.43
N MET A 29 6.29 -3.26 13.73
CA MET A 29 6.65 -1.94 14.25
C MET A 29 8.05 -1.54 13.86
N VAL A 30 8.19 -0.32 13.37
CA VAL A 30 9.46 0.34 13.05
C VAL A 30 9.41 1.76 13.61
N ASP A 31 10.35 2.10 14.45
CA ASP A 31 10.40 3.43 15.10
C ASP A 31 9.06 3.83 15.74
N GLY A 32 8.46 2.89 16.46
CA GLY A 32 7.22 3.12 17.22
C GLY A 32 5.93 3.15 16.41
N LYS A 33 5.99 2.92 15.11
CA LYS A 33 4.82 2.91 14.22
C LYS A 33 4.87 1.69 13.30
N PRO A 34 3.70 1.20 12.82
CA PRO A 34 3.70 0.14 11.81
C PRO A 34 4.47 0.53 10.55
N PHE A 35 5.12 -0.42 9.92
CA PHE A 35 5.83 -0.15 8.66
C PHE A 35 4.93 0.53 7.62
N LEU A 36 3.69 0.06 7.49
CA LEU A 36 2.71 0.63 6.57
C LEU A 36 2.42 2.12 6.86
N TYR A 37 2.49 2.53 8.13
CA TYR A 37 2.35 3.94 8.50
C TYR A 37 3.41 4.80 7.80
N HIS A 38 4.66 4.31 7.77
CA HIS A 38 5.76 5.04 7.14
C HIS A 38 5.57 5.15 5.63
N LEU A 39 5.08 4.08 4.98
CA LEU A 39 4.76 4.12 3.54
C LEU A 39 3.65 5.13 3.22
N ILE A 40 2.59 5.10 4.00
CA ILE A 40 1.47 6.03 3.81
C ILE A 40 1.92 7.47 4.05
N SER A 41 2.69 7.71 5.11
CA SER A 41 3.21 9.06 5.43
C SER A 41 4.11 9.59 4.33
N GLN A 42 5.02 8.77 3.81
CA GLN A 42 5.90 9.16 2.71
C GLN A 42 5.09 9.51 1.46
N SER A 43 4.14 8.67 1.11
CA SER A 43 3.29 8.90 -0.06
C SER A 43 2.43 10.15 0.10
N LYS A 44 1.92 10.38 1.30
CA LYS A 44 1.15 11.60 1.63
C LYS A 44 2.01 12.85 1.45
N GLN A 45 3.26 12.83 1.91
CA GLN A 45 4.19 13.95 1.74
C GLN A 45 4.45 14.25 0.26
N ASN A 46 4.29 13.27 -0.61
CA ASN A 46 4.41 13.41 -2.06
C ASN A 46 3.07 13.71 -2.76
N GLY A 47 2.04 14.05 -2.00
CA GLY A 47 0.76 14.52 -2.55
C GLY A 47 -0.29 13.44 -2.75
N ILE A 48 -0.03 12.19 -2.38
CA ILE A 48 -1.02 11.12 -2.48
C ILE A 48 -1.93 11.14 -1.27
N LYS A 49 -3.24 11.19 -1.53
CA LYS A 49 -4.25 11.23 -0.47
C LYS A 49 -5.22 10.04 -0.50
N ASN A 50 -5.21 9.27 -1.56
CA ASN A 50 -6.10 8.11 -1.72
C ASN A 50 -5.28 6.83 -1.74
N PHE A 51 -5.63 5.89 -0.87
CA PHE A 51 -4.93 4.62 -0.73
C PHE A 51 -5.90 3.47 -0.90
N LEU A 52 -5.51 2.52 -1.71
CA LEU A 52 -6.20 1.24 -1.82
C LEU A 52 -5.26 0.16 -1.28
N ILE A 53 -5.67 -0.50 -0.21
CA ILE A 53 -4.87 -1.55 0.41
C ILE A 53 -5.44 -2.89 -0.01
N LEU A 54 -4.62 -3.67 -0.72
CA LEU A 54 -4.95 -5.02 -1.14
C LEU A 54 -4.48 -5.95 -0.03
N CYS A 55 -5.43 -6.36 0.80
CA CYS A 55 -5.13 -7.08 2.04
C CYS A 55 -5.56 -8.55 1.99
N GLY A 56 -5.02 -9.35 2.88
CA GLY A 56 -5.32 -10.77 3.00
C GLY A 56 -5.01 -11.24 4.41
N TYR A 57 -3.87 -11.89 4.61
CA TYR A 57 -3.48 -12.42 5.92
C TYR A 57 -3.57 -11.34 7.00
N LYS A 58 -4.35 -11.62 8.05
CA LYS A 58 -4.54 -10.74 9.21
C LYS A 58 -5.00 -9.33 8.83
N HIS A 59 -5.85 -9.22 7.81
CA HIS A 59 -6.32 -7.93 7.28
C HIS A 59 -7.04 -7.08 8.35
N GLU A 60 -7.69 -7.71 9.31
CA GLU A 60 -8.39 -7.03 10.40
C GLU A 60 -7.45 -6.16 11.25
N VAL A 61 -6.18 -6.53 11.39
CA VAL A 61 -5.18 -5.74 12.13
C VAL A 61 -4.93 -4.42 11.42
N ILE A 62 -4.83 -4.44 10.09
CA ILE A 62 -4.63 -3.23 9.29
C ILE A 62 -5.84 -2.29 9.41
N LYS A 63 -7.04 -2.85 9.21
CA LYS A 63 -8.28 -2.07 9.27
C LYS A 63 -8.51 -1.45 10.65
N LYS A 64 -8.19 -2.19 11.70
CA LYS A 64 -8.33 -1.69 13.06
C LYS A 64 -7.44 -0.48 13.34
N TYR A 65 -6.22 -0.51 12.83
CA TYR A 65 -5.26 0.57 13.06
C TYR A 65 -5.57 1.80 12.21
N PHE A 66 -5.81 1.62 10.92
CA PHE A 66 -5.92 2.71 9.96
C PHE A 66 -7.35 3.20 9.73
N GLY A 67 -8.35 2.32 9.90
CA GLY A 67 -9.73 2.67 9.61
C GLY A 67 -9.87 3.20 8.18
N ASN A 68 -10.64 4.28 8.02
CA ASN A 68 -10.81 4.94 6.72
C ASN A 68 -9.71 5.96 6.40
N GLY A 69 -8.69 6.07 7.24
CA GLY A 69 -7.56 6.96 7.04
C GLY A 69 -7.73 8.39 7.56
N SER A 70 -8.91 8.76 8.04
CA SER A 70 -9.18 10.16 8.45
C SER A 70 -8.24 10.63 9.55
N LYS A 71 -7.85 9.77 10.49
CA LYS A 71 -6.89 10.10 11.57
C LYS A 71 -5.52 10.48 11.03
N PHE A 72 -5.19 10.03 9.83
CA PHE A 72 -3.89 10.26 9.20
C PHE A 72 -3.97 11.29 8.07
N GLY A 73 -5.13 11.91 7.90
CA GLY A 73 -5.33 12.92 6.86
C GLY A 73 -5.38 12.37 5.43
N VAL A 74 -5.76 11.11 5.27
CA VAL A 74 -5.86 10.43 3.98
C VAL A 74 -7.18 9.68 3.88
N LYS A 75 -7.46 9.14 2.70
CA LYS A 75 -8.59 8.25 2.47
C LYS A 75 -8.08 6.85 2.15
N ILE A 76 -8.54 5.86 2.89
CA ILE A 76 -8.12 4.48 2.72
C ILE A 76 -9.33 3.61 2.40
N LYS A 77 -9.21 2.85 1.31
CA LYS A 77 -10.14 1.78 0.95
C LYS A 77 -9.39 0.46 0.98
N TYR A 78 -10.13 -0.62 1.17
CA TYR A 78 -9.56 -1.96 1.28
C TYR A 78 -10.22 -2.88 0.27
N HIS A 79 -9.43 -3.80 -0.26
CA HIS A 79 -9.95 -4.92 -1.02
C HIS A 79 -9.31 -6.20 -0.47
N TYR A 80 -10.15 -7.15 -0.08
CA TYR A 80 -9.71 -8.38 0.55
C TYR A 80 -9.67 -9.52 -0.47
N ASN A 81 -8.57 -10.31 -0.43
CA ASN A 81 -8.48 -11.62 -1.03
C ASN A 81 -7.86 -12.57 -0.02
N ASP A 82 -8.15 -13.88 -0.16
CA ASP A 82 -7.48 -14.89 0.62
C ASP A 82 -5.95 -14.76 0.47
N ALA A 83 -5.21 -15.05 1.55
CA ALA A 83 -3.75 -14.90 1.56
C ALA A 83 -3.04 -15.76 0.51
N LYS A 84 -3.68 -16.82 0.02
CA LYS A 84 -3.13 -17.71 -1.01
C LYS A 84 -3.25 -17.14 -2.42
N ILE A 85 -4.03 -16.09 -2.62
CA ILE A 85 -4.25 -15.51 -3.94
C ILE A 85 -2.98 -14.78 -4.40
N GLU A 86 -2.60 -15.01 -5.64
CA GLU A 86 -1.43 -14.37 -6.25
C GLU A 86 -1.58 -12.87 -6.41
N THR A 87 -0.46 -12.16 -6.40
CA THR A 87 -0.40 -10.70 -6.43
C THR A 87 -1.14 -10.09 -7.62
N LEU A 88 -0.92 -10.62 -8.82
CA LEU A 88 -1.57 -10.09 -10.03
C LEU A 88 -3.09 -10.25 -9.95
N LYS A 89 -3.56 -11.39 -9.46
CA LYS A 89 -5.00 -11.61 -9.31
C LYS A 89 -5.62 -10.64 -8.31
N ARG A 90 -4.92 -10.31 -7.24
CA ARG A 90 -5.37 -9.28 -6.28
C ARG A 90 -5.60 -7.94 -6.97
N LEU A 91 -4.67 -7.56 -7.83
CA LEU A 91 -4.77 -6.31 -8.58
C LEU A 91 -5.95 -6.34 -9.55
N LEU A 92 -6.10 -7.44 -10.30
CA LEU A 92 -7.20 -7.61 -11.25
C LEU A 92 -8.57 -7.61 -10.57
N ASP A 93 -8.68 -8.31 -9.44
CA ASP A 93 -9.95 -8.37 -8.69
C ASP A 93 -10.36 -7.00 -8.14
N ALA A 94 -9.39 -6.13 -7.85
CA ALA A 94 -9.64 -4.80 -7.31
C ALA A 94 -9.67 -3.71 -8.39
N ARG A 95 -9.58 -4.05 -9.67
CA ARG A 95 -9.41 -3.08 -10.77
C ARG A 95 -10.47 -2.00 -10.80
N HIS A 96 -11.69 -2.30 -10.36
CA HIS A 96 -12.80 -1.33 -10.32
C HIS A 96 -12.57 -0.20 -9.29
N LEU A 97 -11.64 -0.38 -8.36
CA LEU A 97 -11.28 0.62 -7.36
C LEU A 97 -10.00 1.38 -7.74
N ILE A 98 -9.35 0.98 -8.83
CA ILE A 98 -8.07 1.54 -9.24
C ILE A 98 -8.27 2.62 -10.30
N LYS A 99 -7.66 3.77 -10.08
CA LYS A 99 -7.72 4.91 -10.99
C LYS A 99 -6.84 4.66 -12.22
N LYS A 100 -7.02 5.48 -13.24
CA LYS A 100 -6.27 5.42 -14.49
C LYS A 100 -4.75 5.52 -14.30
N SER A 101 -4.32 6.32 -13.34
CA SER A 101 -2.91 6.45 -12.96
C SER A 101 -2.80 6.24 -11.45
N PHE A 102 -1.86 5.41 -11.04
CA PHE A 102 -1.67 5.08 -9.63
C PHE A 102 -0.22 4.69 -9.37
N LEU A 103 0.20 4.84 -8.12
CA LEU A 103 1.48 4.36 -7.64
C LEU A 103 1.28 2.97 -7.04
N LEU A 104 2.07 1.99 -7.46
CA LEU A 104 2.01 0.64 -6.94
C LEU A 104 3.14 0.42 -5.94
N LEU A 105 2.78 0.01 -4.74
CA LEU A 105 3.74 -0.23 -3.66
C LEU A 105 3.55 -1.61 -3.07
N TYR A 106 4.65 -2.14 -2.54
CA TYR A 106 4.61 -3.35 -1.71
C TYR A 106 4.67 -2.93 -0.25
N GLY A 107 3.79 -3.48 0.57
CA GLY A 107 3.66 -3.12 1.99
C GLY A 107 4.85 -3.52 2.86
N ASP A 108 5.86 -4.17 2.29
CA ASP A 108 7.06 -4.60 2.97
C ASP A 108 8.35 -3.95 2.42
N ASN A 109 8.22 -3.05 1.45
CA ASN A 109 9.36 -2.35 0.85
C ASN A 109 9.26 -0.85 1.09
N TYR A 110 10.36 -0.27 1.50
CA TYR A 110 10.48 1.17 1.70
C TYR A 110 11.65 1.71 0.87
N SER A 111 11.37 2.74 0.08
CA SER A 111 12.41 3.48 -0.62
C SER A 111 12.04 4.96 -0.62
N SER A 112 13.04 5.80 -0.58
CA SER A 112 12.83 7.24 -0.72
C SER A 112 12.28 7.53 -2.11
N LEU A 113 11.17 8.26 -2.18
CA LEU A 113 10.47 8.52 -3.42
C LEU A 113 10.17 10.00 -3.55
N ASN A 114 10.51 10.56 -4.69
CA ASN A 114 10.13 11.91 -5.06
C ASN A 114 9.22 11.85 -6.29
N LEU A 115 7.91 11.97 -6.07
CA LEU A 115 6.93 11.88 -7.15
C LEU A 115 7.02 13.04 -8.14
N HIS A 116 7.49 14.20 -7.70
CA HIS A 116 7.70 15.33 -8.60
C HIS A 116 8.75 15.01 -9.66
N ASP A 117 9.90 14.48 -9.24
CA ASP A 117 10.95 14.07 -10.17
C ASP A 117 10.48 12.95 -11.09
N LEU A 118 9.77 11.96 -10.52
CA LEU A 118 9.22 10.85 -11.28
C LEU A 118 8.21 11.33 -12.34
N SER A 119 7.32 12.25 -11.97
CA SER A 119 6.30 12.78 -12.91
C SER A 119 6.90 13.58 -14.05
N ASN A 120 8.10 14.14 -13.87
CA ASN A 120 8.82 14.85 -14.91
C ASN A 120 9.67 13.95 -15.80
N HIS A 121 9.80 12.69 -15.45
CA HIS A 121 10.58 11.74 -16.24
C HIS A 121 9.88 11.45 -17.58
N LYS A 122 10.68 11.37 -18.65
CA LYS A 122 10.15 11.19 -20.02
C LYS A 122 9.28 9.94 -20.19
N TYR A 123 9.62 8.85 -19.48
CA TYR A 123 8.87 7.61 -19.57
C TYR A 123 7.52 7.69 -18.87
N PHE A 124 7.46 8.39 -17.77
CA PHE A 124 6.20 8.64 -17.08
C PHE A 124 5.21 9.34 -18.01
N LYS A 125 5.67 10.37 -18.71
CA LYS A 125 4.84 11.11 -19.66
C LYS A 125 4.36 10.24 -20.84
N LYS A 126 5.08 9.17 -21.15
CA LYS A 126 4.71 8.22 -22.20
C LYS A 126 3.84 7.06 -21.72
N LYS A 127 3.32 7.12 -20.50
CA LYS A 127 2.49 6.07 -19.88
C LYS A 127 3.21 4.73 -19.68
N SER A 128 4.51 4.76 -19.50
CA SER A 128 5.31 3.55 -19.39
C SER A 128 5.56 3.11 -17.95
N PHE A 129 5.02 3.83 -16.98
CA PHE A 129 5.15 3.49 -15.57
C PHE A 129 3.84 2.95 -15.02
N ILE A 130 3.93 1.81 -14.42
CA ILE A 130 2.85 1.18 -13.68
C ILE A 130 3.30 0.97 -12.24
#